data_e3860d82befef582344a538007c23505
#
_entry.id   e3860d82befef582344a538007c23505
#
_cell.length_a   1.000
_cell.length_b   1.000
_cell.length_c   1.000
_cell.angle_alpha   90.00
_cell.angle_beta   90.00
_cell.angle_gamma   90.00
#
_symmetry.space_group_name_H-M   'P 1'
#
loop_
_entity.id
_entity.type
_entity.pdbx_description
1 polymer ?
#
loop_
_entity_poly.entity_id
_entity_poly.type
_entity_poly.pdbx_seq_one_letter_code
_entity_poly.pdbx_strand_id
1 'polypeptide(L)'
;MSIFARHDLDQQRQAVVMHRTWELAMTGQYRNFDHLLQQLTSENLKDAQHWLATKLVRMKIDEVCARSKDAITRPILAIETTRSLADVDAIWQVLATEVASFWMRRFEIYAPCFVQSDRFRFHAWVREEGMTIRNGWEPFAKRIREDMARDPVPNPYLAFESTFDKRNCMITGDMAWCTFKTNYNTADLPGYRGPGDEEDVRVFERHEGIWRTAFFGFFNLNFGQTDAPLWEIDSTGTVIWQNPAASIYLAGENEAAVRAGKLRMRDQQADEKLAETITRITDLDYGLLSRRRSMPVVVDSGYDLPAMVWWVIAENGKLTVTFNNQPLLLARLDTAAGAFGLSPAQHRLATALVDGIALADAAEREGVSLSTAKTQLQRIFDKVGVRTQPALVRALLAVTERN
;
A
#
# COMPACT_ATOMS: atom_id res chain seq x y z
N MET A 1 27.38 16.06 1.39
CA MET A 1 26.22 15.15 1.37
C MET A 1 26.41 14.19 2.53
N SER A 2 25.54 14.26 3.56
CA SER A 2 25.58 13.40 4.75
C SER A 2 25.39 11.94 4.32
N ILE A 3 26.01 10.98 5.04
CA ILE A 3 25.83 9.54 4.85
C ILE A 3 24.33 9.16 4.87
N PHE A 4 23.52 9.85 5.67
CA PHE A 4 22.08 9.70 5.80
C PHE A 4 21.30 10.09 4.52
N ALA A 5 21.65 11.21 3.88
CA ALA A 5 21.01 11.63 2.62
C ALA A 5 21.33 10.67 1.44
N ARG A 6 22.46 9.95 1.50
CA ARG A 6 22.76 8.87 0.54
C ARG A 6 21.91 7.65 0.80
N HIS A 7 21.76 7.24 2.05
CA HIS A 7 21.01 6.04 2.41
C HIS A 7 19.52 6.17 2.04
N ASP A 8 18.93 7.35 2.28
CA ASP A 8 17.53 7.63 1.95
C ASP A 8 17.29 7.66 0.43
N LEU A 9 18.22 8.28 -0.32
CA LEU A 9 18.20 8.27 -1.79
C LEU A 9 18.36 6.84 -2.35
N ASP A 10 19.19 6.01 -1.73
CA ASP A 10 19.41 4.64 -2.17
C ASP A 10 18.16 3.77 -1.88
N GLN A 11 17.51 3.94 -0.75
CA GLN A 11 16.24 3.25 -0.44
C GLN A 11 15.11 3.64 -1.40
N GLN A 12 14.97 4.93 -1.71
CA GLN A 12 13.98 5.41 -2.68
C GLN A 12 14.26 4.83 -4.07
N ARG A 13 15.52 4.84 -4.51
CA ARG A 13 15.93 4.23 -5.77
C ARG A 13 15.66 2.73 -5.80
N GLN A 14 15.98 2.03 -4.71
CA GLN A 14 15.68 0.60 -4.59
C GLN A 14 14.17 0.33 -4.71
N ALA A 15 13.33 1.09 -4.02
CA ALA A 15 11.89 0.95 -4.09
C ALA A 15 11.35 1.18 -5.52
N VAL A 16 11.87 2.18 -6.22
CA VAL A 16 11.53 2.45 -7.63
C VAL A 16 11.94 1.29 -8.52
N VAL A 17 13.18 0.79 -8.37
CA VAL A 17 13.69 -0.35 -9.14
C VAL A 17 12.84 -1.61 -8.88
N MET A 18 12.57 -1.91 -7.62
CA MET A 18 11.77 -3.08 -7.24
C MET A 18 10.36 -3.00 -7.80
N HIS A 19 9.68 -1.87 -7.63
CA HIS A 19 8.33 -1.68 -8.15
C HIS A 19 8.30 -1.83 -9.68
N ARG A 20 9.19 -1.12 -10.39
CA ARG A 20 9.30 -1.20 -11.85
C ARG A 20 9.61 -2.61 -12.36
N THR A 21 10.44 -3.34 -11.62
CA THR A 21 10.75 -4.74 -11.93
C THR A 21 9.49 -5.61 -11.97
N TRP A 22 8.61 -5.49 -10.97
CA TRP A 22 7.39 -6.27 -10.91
C TRP A 22 6.36 -5.83 -11.96
N GLU A 23 6.24 -4.53 -12.20
CA GLU A 23 5.40 -4.03 -13.29
C GLU A 23 5.79 -4.71 -14.62
N LEU A 24 7.08 -4.71 -14.96
CA LEU A 24 7.59 -5.32 -16.19
C LEU A 24 7.40 -6.85 -16.19
N ALA A 25 7.72 -7.53 -15.10
CA ALA A 25 7.60 -8.98 -14.99
C ALA A 25 6.15 -9.46 -15.23
N MET A 26 5.17 -8.70 -14.77
CA MET A 26 3.75 -9.02 -14.86
C MET A 26 3.14 -8.80 -16.25
N THR A 27 3.85 -8.12 -17.17
CA THR A 27 3.33 -7.85 -18.54
C THR A 27 3.30 -9.07 -19.46
N GLY A 28 4.02 -10.14 -19.11
CA GLY A 28 4.21 -11.32 -19.96
C GLY A 28 5.15 -11.09 -21.17
N GLN A 29 5.76 -9.90 -21.28
CA GLN A 29 6.67 -9.56 -22.38
C GLN A 29 8.10 -10.05 -22.15
N TYR A 30 8.48 -10.32 -20.92
CA TYR A 30 9.84 -10.70 -20.53
C TYR A 30 9.91 -12.18 -20.24
N ARG A 31 11.00 -12.82 -20.68
CA ARG A 31 11.17 -14.28 -20.54
C ARG A 31 11.68 -14.67 -19.16
N ASN A 32 12.57 -13.86 -18.61
CA ASN A 32 13.28 -14.12 -17.37
C ASN A 32 13.94 -12.83 -16.84
N PHE A 33 14.61 -12.97 -15.71
CA PHE A 33 15.39 -11.92 -15.06
C PHE A 33 16.37 -11.19 -16.00
N ASP A 34 17.15 -11.93 -16.78
CA ASP A 34 18.20 -11.34 -17.62
C ASP A 34 17.60 -10.44 -18.73
N HIS A 35 16.51 -10.89 -19.35
CA HIS A 35 15.80 -10.10 -20.35
C HIS A 35 15.17 -8.84 -19.73
N LEU A 36 14.62 -8.96 -18.52
CA LEU A 36 14.04 -7.85 -17.77
C LEU A 36 15.11 -6.85 -17.33
N LEU A 37 16.29 -7.33 -16.88
CA LEU A 37 17.41 -6.49 -16.48
C LEU A 37 17.92 -5.62 -17.64
N GLN A 38 17.93 -6.14 -18.87
CA GLN A 38 18.26 -5.35 -20.06
C GLN A 38 17.30 -4.16 -20.24
N GLN A 39 16.01 -4.38 -20.02
CA GLN A 39 15.01 -3.31 -20.09
C GLN A 39 15.22 -2.27 -18.98
N LEU A 40 15.40 -2.69 -17.73
CA LEU A 40 15.67 -1.77 -16.62
C LEU A 40 16.93 -0.92 -16.87
N THR A 41 17.94 -1.52 -17.46
CA THR A 41 19.19 -0.83 -17.84
C THR A 41 18.91 0.21 -18.94
N SER A 42 18.08 -0.12 -19.93
CA SER A 42 17.67 0.82 -20.99
C SER A 42 16.84 2.01 -20.46
N GLU A 43 16.09 1.80 -19.39
CA GLU A 43 15.35 2.84 -18.64
C GLU A 43 16.26 3.66 -17.71
N ASN A 44 17.57 3.48 -17.79
CA ASN A 44 18.58 4.16 -16.97
C ASN A 44 18.54 3.80 -15.46
N LEU A 45 17.94 2.67 -15.11
CA LEU A 45 17.92 2.09 -13.76
C LEU A 45 19.20 1.21 -13.55
N LYS A 46 20.36 1.84 -13.64
CA LYS A 46 21.68 1.16 -13.66
C LYS A 46 21.98 0.36 -12.40
N ASP A 47 21.39 0.72 -11.27
CA ASP A 47 21.58 0.04 -9.99
C ASP A 47 20.72 -1.23 -9.86
N ALA A 48 19.85 -1.53 -10.85
CA ALA A 48 18.94 -2.67 -10.82
C ALA A 48 19.69 -4.00 -10.58
N GLN A 49 20.86 -4.19 -11.24
CA GLN A 49 21.66 -5.40 -11.05
C GLN A 49 22.09 -5.60 -9.59
N HIS A 50 22.41 -4.52 -8.88
CA HIS A 50 22.80 -4.57 -7.48
C HIS A 50 21.60 -4.91 -6.56
N TRP A 51 20.49 -4.19 -6.73
CA TRP A 51 19.31 -4.36 -5.88
C TRP A 51 18.58 -5.69 -6.08
N LEU A 52 18.68 -6.27 -7.29
CA LEU A 52 18.03 -7.53 -7.67
C LEU A 52 18.99 -8.74 -7.58
N ALA A 53 20.18 -8.58 -6.96
CA ALA A 53 21.24 -9.58 -6.98
C ALA A 53 20.92 -10.88 -6.24
N THR A 54 19.99 -10.86 -5.26
CA THR A 54 19.74 -12.04 -4.44
C THR A 54 19.11 -13.17 -5.24
N LYS A 55 19.55 -14.40 -5.00
CA LYS A 55 19.03 -15.59 -5.69
C LYS A 55 17.51 -15.72 -5.56
N LEU A 56 16.96 -15.41 -4.37
CA LEU A 56 15.54 -15.51 -4.10
C LEU A 56 14.73 -14.52 -4.96
N VAL A 57 15.17 -13.26 -5.06
CA VAL A 57 14.50 -12.24 -5.88
C VAL A 57 14.53 -12.63 -7.35
N ARG A 58 15.68 -13.10 -7.86
CA ARG A 58 15.79 -13.57 -9.26
C ARG A 58 14.87 -14.72 -9.57
N MET A 59 14.84 -15.75 -8.71
CA MET A 59 13.92 -16.88 -8.88
C MET A 59 12.46 -16.44 -8.90
N LYS A 60 12.08 -15.49 -8.04
CA LYS A 60 10.72 -14.98 -8.00
C LYS A 60 10.37 -14.14 -9.24
N ILE A 61 11.31 -13.35 -9.76
CA ILE A 61 11.13 -12.63 -11.03
C ILE A 61 10.92 -13.62 -12.18
N ASP A 62 11.75 -14.67 -12.28
CA ASP A 62 11.62 -15.69 -13.31
C ASP A 62 10.26 -16.41 -13.22
N GLU A 63 9.79 -16.72 -12.01
CA GLU A 63 8.47 -17.30 -11.77
C GLU A 63 7.35 -16.39 -12.27
N VAL A 64 7.36 -15.11 -11.90
CA VAL A 64 6.34 -14.13 -12.31
C VAL A 64 6.37 -13.92 -13.82
N CYS A 65 7.55 -13.79 -14.43
CA CYS A 65 7.69 -13.69 -15.88
C CYS A 65 7.09 -14.91 -16.61
N ALA A 66 7.37 -16.13 -16.12
CA ALA A 66 6.85 -17.35 -16.71
C ALA A 66 5.31 -17.43 -16.61
N ARG A 67 4.75 -17.19 -15.42
CA ARG A 67 3.29 -17.17 -15.19
C ARG A 67 2.59 -16.12 -16.06
N SER A 68 3.14 -14.90 -16.12
CA SER A 68 2.58 -13.81 -16.91
C SER A 68 2.59 -14.14 -18.41
N LYS A 69 3.67 -14.74 -18.90
CA LYS A 69 3.79 -15.18 -20.30
C LYS A 69 2.76 -16.26 -20.65
N ASP A 70 2.58 -17.24 -19.78
CA ASP A 70 1.59 -18.29 -19.99
C ASP A 70 0.16 -17.74 -19.92
N ALA A 71 -0.06 -16.74 -19.06
CA ALA A 71 -1.35 -16.10 -18.86
C ALA A 71 -1.78 -15.19 -20.03
N ILE A 72 -0.85 -14.55 -20.74
CA ILE A 72 -1.18 -13.58 -21.81
C ILE A 72 -2.02 -14.18 -22.94
N THR A 73 -1.91 -15.49 -23.17
CA THR A 73 -2.67 -16.22 -24.19
C THR A 73 -3.95 -16.85 -23.66
N ARG A 74 -4.22 -16.78 -22.37
CA ARG A 74 -5.44 -17.34 -21.76
C ARG A 74 -6.66 -16.58 -22.27
N PRO A 75 -7.72 -17.28 -22.76
CA PRO A 75 -8.94 -16.62 -23.18
C PRO A 75 -9.71 -16.06 -21.98
N ILE A 76 -10.24 -14.86 -22.12
CA ILE A 76 -11.23 -14.32 -21.19
C ILE A 76 -12.60 -14.81 -21.68
N LEU A 77 -13.29 -15.58 -20.83
CA LEU A 77 -14.61 -16.11 -21.18
C LEU A 77 -15.63 -14.96 -21.14
N ALA A 78 -16.43 -14.84 -22.21
CA ALA A 78 -17.54 -13.90 -22.24
C ALA A 78 -18.67 -14.36 -21.28
N ILE A 79 -19.38 -13.41 -20.68
CA ILE A 79 -20.42 -13.72 -19.68
C ILE A 79 -21.61 -14.51 -20.25
N GLU A 80 -21.84 -14.45 -21.56
CA GLU A 80 -22.87 -15.24 -22.25
C GLU A 80 -22.67 -16.75 -22.06
N THR A 81 -21.44 -17.21 -21.86
CA THR A 81 -21.11 -18.62 -21.59
C THR A 81 -21.60 -19.08 -20.23
N THR A 82 -21.94 -18.16 -19.33
CA THR A 82 -22.40 -18.50 -17.97
C THR A 82 -23.84 -18.99 -17.93
N ARG A 83 -24.63 -18.83 -19.00
CA ARG A 83 -26.04 -19.26 -19.04
C ARG A 83 -26.28 -20.73 -18.73
N SER A 84 -25.30 -21.57 -19.02
CA SER A 84 -25.39 -23.02 -18.79
C SER A 84 -24.87 -23.47 -17.42
N LEU A 85 -24.32 -22.54 -16.63
CA LEU A 85 -23.75 -22.82 -15.32
C LEU A 85 -24.82 -22.75 -14.23
N ALA A 86 -24.58 -23.43 -13.11
CA ALA A 86 -25.33 -23.18 -11.88
C ALA A 86 -25.13 -21.73 -11.42
N ASP A 87 -26.14 -21.12 -10.80
CA ASP A 87 -26.16 -19.69 -10.47
C ASP A 87 -24.91 -19.23 -9.71
N VAL A 88 -24.45 -20.01 -8.73
CA VAL A 88 -23.23 -19.69 -7.95
C VAL A 88 -21.99 -19.68 -8.85
N ASP A 89 -21.84 -20.70 -9.69
CA ASP A 89 -20.68 -20.79 -10.61
C ASP A 89 -20.74 -19.70 -11.66
N ALA A 90 -21.95 -19.37 -12.14
CA ALA A 90 -22.15 -18.27 -13.08
C ALA A 90 -21.71 -16.91 -12.49
N ILE A 91 -22.06 -16.64 -11.23
CA ILE A 91 -21.66 -15.42 -10.52
C ILE A 91 -20.14 -15.33 -10.37
N TRP A 92 -19.49 -16.42 -9.94
CA TRP A 92 -18.02 -16.44 -9.81
C TRP A 92 -17.32 -16.32 -11.17
N GLN A 93 -17.92 -16.85 -12.24
CA GLN A 93 -17.38 -16.69 -13.58
C GLN A 93 -17.51 -15.24 -14.06
N VAL A 94 -18.62 -14.54 -13.75
CA VAL A 94 -18.77 -13.10 -14.05
C VAL A 94 -17.68 -12.30 -13.36
N LEU A 95 -17.41 -12.56 -12.08
CA LEU A 95 -16.32 -11.92 -11.35
C LEU A 95 -14.95 -12.20 -11.96
N ALA A 96 -14.68 -13.46 -12.32
CA ALA A 96 -13.41 -13.81 -12.97
C ALA A 96 -13.25 -13.08 -14.32
N THR A 97 -14.33 -12.96 -15.08
CA THR A 97 -14.36 -12.21 -16.35
C THR A 97 -14.14 -10.72 -16.12
N GLU A 98 -14.78 -10.14 -15.09
CA GLU A 98 -14.61 -8.74 -14.68
C GLU A 98 -13.13 -8.44 -14.38
N VAL A 99 -12.52 -9.20 -13.45
CA VAL A 99 -11.13 -8.99 -13.04
C VAL A 99 -10.17 -9.20 -14.22
N ALA A 100 -10.33 -10.30 -14.96
CA ALA A 100 -9.45 -10.59 -16.08
C ALA A 100 -9.53 -9.52 -17.17
N SER A 101 -10.74 -9.07 -17.54
CA SER A 101 -10.93 -8.07 -18.58
C SER A 101 -10.42 -6.68 -18.15
N PHE A 102 -10.55 -6.31 -16.87
CA PHE A 102 -9.98 -5.07 -16.34
C PHE A 102 -8.45 -5.04 -16.48
N TRP A 103 -7.78 -6.05 -15.97
CA TRP A 103 -6.31 -6.12 -16.01
C TRP A 103 -5.74 -6.38 -17.40
N MET A 104 -6.49 -7.03 -18.28
CA MET A 104 -6.14 -7.18 -19.70
C MET A 104 -6.53 -5.98 -20.57
N ARG A 105 -7.11 -4.91 -19.97
CA ARG A 105 -7.52 -3.67 -20.67
C ARG A 105 -8.57 -3.89 -21.77
N ARG A 106 -9.47 -4.86 -21.56
CA ARG A 106 -10.51 -5.26 -22.52
C ARG A 106 -11.88 -4.73 -22.09
N PHE A 107 -12.09 -3.41 -22.28
CA PHE A 107 -13.32 -2.75 -21.86
C PHE A 107 -14.58 -3.36 -22.47
N GLU A 108 -14.49 -3.82 -23.72
CA GLU A 108 -15.60 -4.47 -24.43
C GLU A 108 -16.06 -5.81 -23.82
N ILE A 109 -15.17 -6.48 -23.05
CA ILE A 109 -15.50 -7.69 -22.29
C ILE A 109 -15.88 -7.33 -20.85
N TYR A 110 -15.28 -6.27 -20.30
CA TYR A 110 -15.52 -5.77 -18.95
C TYR A 110 -16.93 -5.22 -18.77
N ALA A 111 -17.35 -4.32 -19.66
CA ALA A 111 -18.61 -3.60 -19.53
C ALA A 111 -19.85 -4.52 -19.46
N PRO A 112 -19.97 -5.62 -20.23
CA PRO A 112 -21.10 -6.54 -20.12
C PRO A 112 -21.27 -7.20 -18.76
N CYS A 113 -20.22 -7.26 -17.92
CA CYS A 113 -20.29 -7.82 -16.58
C CYS A 113 -21.19 -7.01 -15.61
N PHE A 114 -21.60 -5.79 -16.02
CA PHE A 114 -22.34 -4.86 -15.18
C PHE A 114 -23.74 -4.55 -15.69
N VAL A 115 -24.60 -4.14 -14.77
CA VAL A 115 -25.90 -3.53 -15.11
C VAL A 115 -25.66 -2.12 -15.61
N GLN A 116 -25.86 -1.91 -16.91
CA GLN A 116 -25.58 -0.63 -17.58
C GLN A 116 -26.77 0.32 -17.52
N SER A 117 -27.12 0.76 -16.31
CA SER A 117 -28.25 1.67 -16.08
C SER A 117 -27.96 2.65 -14.92
N ASP A 118 -28.86 3.62 -14.74
CA ASP A 118 -28.82 4.57 -13.63
C ASP A 118 -28.96 3.91 -12.24
N ARG A 119 -29.40 2.65 -12.20
CA ARG A 119 -29.51 1.88 -10.93
C ARG A 119 -28.17 1.34 -10.45
N PHE A 120 -27.17 1.22 -11.32
CA PHE A 120 -25.84 0.76 -10.93
C PHE A 120 -25.25 1.66 -9.84
N ARG A 121 -24.58 1.06 -8.87
CA ARG A 121 -23.88 1.75 -7.78
C ARG A 121 -22.47 1.22 -7.61
N PHE A 122 -21.53 2.15 -7.46
CA PHE A 122 -20.15 1.86 -7.14
C PHE A 122 -19.74 2.62 -5.88
N HIS A 123 -19.31 1.90 -4.86
CA HIS A 123 -18.80 2.46 -3.62
C HIS A 123 -17.48 1.80 -3.31
N ALA A 124 -16.41 2.56 -3.28
CA ALA A 124 -15.10 2.06 -2.96
C ALA A 124 -14.41 2.93 -1.93
N TRP A 125 -13.71 2.31 -1.04
CA TRP A 125 -12.73 3.00 -0.22
C TRP A 125 -11.34 2.66 -0.70
N VAL A 126 -10.68 3.65 -1.30
CA VAL A 126 -9.30 3.53 -1.79
C VAL A 126 -8.44 4.43 -0.91
N ARG A 127 -7.36 3.90 -0.39
CA ARG A 127 -6.50 4.56 0.61
C ARG A 127 -6.09 5.98 0.21
N GLU A 128 -5.72 6.18 -1.05
CA GLU A 128 -5.19 7.45 -1.54
C GLU A 128 -6.28 8.44 -1.97
N GLU A 129 -7.45 7.91 -2.35
CA GLU A 129 -8.59 8.69 -2.85
C GLU A 129 -9.71 8.85 -1.81
N GLY A 130 -9.66 8.08 -0.70
CA GLY A 130 -10.74 8.02 0.29
C GLY A 130 -11.98 7.31 -0.23
N MET A 131 -13.15 7.72 0.27
CA MET A 131 -14.43 7.16 -0.17
C MET A 131 -14.82 7.70 -1.54
N THR A 132 -14.92 6.79 -2.51
CA THR A 132 -15.34 7.09 -3.87
C THR A 132 -16.73 6.53 -4.12
N ILE A 133 -17.68 7.37 -4.54
CA ILE A 133 -19.06 6.98 -4.87
C ILE A 133 -19.34 7.37 -6.32
N ARG A 134 -19.89 6.43 -7.09
CA ARG A 134 -20.41 6.68 -8.43
C ARG A 134 -21.84 6.14 -8.53
N ASN A 135 -22.77 6.99 -8.92
CA ASN A 135 -24.16 6.65 -9.14
C ASN A 135 -24.44 6.56 -10.63
N GLY A 136 -24.94 5.41 -11.08
CA GLY A 136 -25.17 5.10 -12.47
C GLY A 136 -23.97 4.54 -13.20
N TRP A 137 -24.23 3.85 -14.29
CA TRP A 137 -23.22 3.20 -15.12
C TRP A 137 -22.27 4.18 -15.81
N GLU A 138 -22.80 5.24 -16.44
CA GLU A 138 -21.96 6.12 -17.27
C GLU A 138 -20.82 6.82 -16.53
N PRO A 139 -21.02 7.39 -15.30
CA PRO A 139 -19.91 7.97 -14.54
C PRO A 139 -18.84 6.93 -14.16
N PHE A 140 -19.27 5.70 -13.86
CA PHE A 140 -18.36 4.60 -13.55
C PHE A 140 -17.60 4.14 -14.80
N ALA A 141 -18.31 3.87 -15.89
CA ALA A 141 -17.71 3.43 -17.16
C ALA A 141 -16.71 4.44 -17.73
N LYS A 142 -17.00 5.74 -17.59
CA LYS A 142 -16.09 6.81 -17.98
C LYS A 142 -14.77 6.70 -17.21
N ARG A 143 -14.84 6.55 -15.88
CA ARG A 143 -13.65 6.41 -15.04
C ARG A 143 -12.83 5.19 -15.42
N ILE A 144 -13.46 4.03 -15.65
CA ILE A 144 -12.76 2.81 -16.03
C ILE A 144 -12.05 2.96 -17.38
N ARG A 145 -12.69 3.62 -18.37
CA ARG A 145 -12.02 3.90 -19.65
C ARG A 145 -10.82 4.83 -19.48
N GLU A 146 -10.93 5.85 -18.64
CA GLU A 146 -9.82 6.75 -18.31
C GLU A 146 -8.66 6.02 -17.61
N ASP A 147 -8.95 5.13 -16.69
CA ASP A 147 -7.94 4.33 -15.99
C ASP A 147 -7.24 3.37 -16.96
N MET A 148 -7.98 2.66 -17.80
CA MET A 148 -7.41 1.79 -18.83
C MET A 148 -6.60 2.56 -19.88
N ALA A 149 -6.98 3.79 -20.21
CA ALA A 149 -6.25 4.64 -21.15
C ALA A 149 -4.98 5.24 -20.53
N ARG A 150 -4.99 5.52 -19.22
CA ARG A 150 -3.82 6.03 -18.49
C ARG A 150 -2.73 4.98 -18.37
N ASP A 151 -3.13 3.73 -18.11
CA ASP A 151 -2.23 2.58 -18.05
C ASP A 151 -2.73 1.52 -19.07
N PRO A 152 -2.33 1.64 -20.34
CA PRO A 152 -2.83 0.77 -21.41
C PRO A 152 -2.14 -0.61 -21.45
N VAL A 153 -1.11 -0.83 -20.63
CA VAL A 153 -0.34 -2.07 -20.66
C VAL A 153 -1.12 -3.18 -19.95
N PRO A 154 -1.41 -4.31 -20.63
CA PRO A 154 -2.05 -5.44 -19.99
C PRO A 154 -1.19 -6.02 -18.86
N ASN A 155 -1.86 -6.46 -17.79
CA ASN A 155 -1.24 -7.19 -16.69
C ASN A 155 -1.84 -8.60 -16.58
N PRO A 156 -1.33 -9.58 -17.35
CA PRO A 156 -1.85 -10.94 -17.34
C PRO A 156 -1.65 -11.67 -16.01
N TYR A 157 -0.65 -11.29 -15.21
CA TYR A 157 -0.46 -11.86 -13.87
C TYR A 157 -1.65 -11.53 -12.97
N LEU A 158 -1.99 -10.25 -12.80
CA LEU A 158 -3.15 -9.85 -12.00
C LEU A 158 -4.47 -10.33 -12.59
N ALA A 159 -4.56 -10.45 -13.92
CA ALA A 159 -5.75 -10.92 -14.60
C ALA A 159 -6.10 -12.38 -14.27
N PHE A 160 -5.12 -13.25 -14.11
CA PHE A 160 -5.36 -14.69 -14.06
C PHE A 160 -4.79 -15.42 -12.83
N GLU A 161 -3.94 -14.75 -12.04
CA GLU A 161 -3.42 -15.30 -10.78
C GLU A 161 -4.18 -14.76 -9.54
N SER A 162 -5.11 -13.82 -9.73
CA SER A 162 -6.00 -13.36 -8.66
C SER A 162 -6.98 -14.45 -8.24
N THR A 163 -7.25 -14.54 -6.94
CA THR A 163 -8.18 -15.51 -6.37
C THR A 163 -9.25 -14.81 -5.54
N PHE A 164 -10.38 -15.51 -5.35
CA PHE A 164 -11.47 -15.06 -4.50
C PHE A 164 -11.57 -16.00 -3.30
N ASP A 165 -11.26 -15.47 -2.12
CA ASP A 165 -11.26 -16.20 -0.87
C ASP A 165 -12.50 -15.82 -0.01
N LYS A 166 -12.79 -16.59 1.05
CA LYS A 166 -13.90 -16.33 1.98
C LYS A 166 -15.24 -16.09 1.29
N ARG A 167 -15.50 -16.84 0.23
CA ARG A 167 -16.69 -16.68 -0.61
C ARG A 167 -17.97 -16.97 0.17
N ASN A 168 -18.88 -16.00 0.18
CA ASN A 168 -20.24 -16.16 0.66
C ASN A 168 -21.19 -15.54 -0.36
N CYS A 169 -22.23 -16.26 -0.76
CA CYS A 169 -23.18 -15.79 -1.75
C CYS A 169 -24.61 -16.25 -1.35
N MET A 170 -25.52 -15.30 -1.26
CA MET A 170 -26.95 -15.55 -1.01
C MET A 170 -27.71 -15.19 -2.27
N ILE A 171 -28.53 -16.12 -2.77
CA ILE A 171 -29.31 -15.99 -3.99
C ILE A 171 -30.80 -16.04 -3.63
N THR A 172 -31.58 -15.07 -4.14
CA THR A 172 -33.03 -15.01 -3.99
C THR A 172 -33.64 -14.56 -5.30
N GLY A 173 -34.25 -15.50 -6.03
CA GLY A 173 -34.80 -15.26 -7.37
C GLY A 173 -33.74 -14.76 -8.34
N ASP A 174 -33.96 -13.58 -8.90
CA ASP A 174 -33.06 -12.94 -9.87
C ASP A 174 -32.09 -11.94 -9.22
N MET A 175 -31.91 -12.02 -7.91
CA MET A 175 -30.95 -11.23 -7.16
C MET A 175 -30.00 -12.10 -6.35
N ALA A 176 -28.74 -11.69 -6.28
CA ALA A 176 -27.75 -12.27 -5.39
C ALA A 176 -26.94 -11.18 -4.74
N TRP A 177 -26.51 -11.43 -3.49
CA TRP A 177 -25.45 -10.63 -2.89
C TRP A 177 -24.33 -11.53 -2.39
N CYS A 178 -23.11 -11.13 -2.65
CA CYS A 178 -21.94 -11.89 -2.32
C CYS A 178 -20.92 -11.04 -1.57
N THR A 179 -20.23 -11.66 -0.62
CA THR A 179 -19.05 -11.10 0.01
C THR A 179 -17.88 -12.04 -0.21
N PHE A 180 -16.71 -11.50 -0.44
CA PHE A 180 -15.50 -12.26 -0.66
C PHE A 180 -14.27 -11.38 -0.48
N LYS A 181 -13.12 -12.01 -0.41
CA LYS A 181 -11.83 -11.34 -0.41
C LYS A 181 -11.17 -11.56 -1.77
N THR A 182 -10.85 -10.49 -2.48
CA THR A 182 -9.99 -10.55 -3.65
C THR A 182 -8.54 -10.54 -3.20
N ASN A 183 -7.79 -11.58 -3.59
CA ASN A 183 -6.37 -11.70 -3.33
C ASN A 183 -5.62 -11.65 -4.67
N TYR A 184 -4.77 -10.65 -4.84
CA TYR A 184 -3.98 -10.45 -6.06
C TYR A 184 -2.67 -11.22 -6.10
N ASN A 185 -2.38 -12.04 -5.07
CA ASN A 185 -1.15 -12.85 -4.96
C ASN A 185 0.15 -12.05 -5.10
N THR A 186 0.15 -10.82 -4.59
CA THR A 186 1.29 -9.90 -4.67
C THR A 186 2.00 -9.67 -3.32
N ALA A 187 1.49 -10.27 -2.25
CA ALA A 187 2.00 -10.06 -0.89
C ALA A 187 3.46 -10.51 -0.71
N ASP A 188 3.92 -11.48 -1.49
CA ASP A 188 5.28 -12.03 -1.46
C ASP A 188 6.22 -11.37 -2.48
N LEU A 189 5.81 -10.29 -3.13
CA LEU A 189 6.61 -9.53 -4.10
C LEU A 189 7.30 -8.34 -3.42
N PRO A 190 8.59 -8.43 -3.08
CA PRO A 190 9.28 -7.38 -2.32
C PRO A 190 9.24 -6.03 -3.04
N GLY A 191 8.79 -4.98 -2.34
CA GLY A 191 8.75 -3.62 -2.87
C GLY A 191 7.72 -3.35 -3.97
N TYR A 192 6.82 -4.31 -4.28
CA TYR A 192 5.70 -4.05 -5.18
C TYR A 192 4.61 -3.24 -4.47
N ARG A 193 4.15 -2.17 -5.11
CA ARG A 193 3.10 -1.27 -4.61
C ARG A 193 1.84 -1.37 -5.46
N GLY A 194 1.46 -2.58 -5.82
CA GLY A 194 0.24 -2.84 -6.59
C GLY A 194 -1.02 -2.88 -5.74
N PRO A 195 -2.13 -3.34 -6.33
CA PRO A 195 -3.36 -3.53 -5.60
C PRO A 195 -3.11 -4.51 -4.45
N GLY A 196 -3.57 -4.14 -3.27
CA GLY A 196 -3.59 -5.04 -2.12
C GLY A 196 -4.87 -5.85 -2.12
N ASP A 197 -4.94 -6.75 -1.16
CA ASP A 197 -6.16 -7.52 -0.93
C ASP A 197 -7.37 -6.60 -0.68
N GLU A 198 -8.51 -6.99 -1.21
CA GLU A 198 -9.75 -6.24 -1.12
C GLU A 198 -10.83 -7.09 -0.47
N GLU A 199 -11.59 -6.50 0.47
CA GLU A 199 -12.86 -7.07 0.92
C GLU A 199 -13.97 -6.51 0.04
N ASP A 200 -14.64 -7.41 -0.65
CA ASP A 200 -15.62 -7.09 -1.67
C ASP A 200 -17.05 -7.37 -1.21
N VAL A 201 -17.95 -6.49 -1.60
CA VAL A 201 -19.39 -6.66 -1.52
C VAL A 201 -19.97 -6.44 -2.91
N ARG A 202 -20.68 -7.43 -3.43
CA ARG A 202 -21.34 -7.34 -4.74
C ARG A 202 -22.82 -7.65 -4.61
N VAL A 203 -23.65 -6.90 -5.34
CA VAL A 203 -25.03 -7.30 -5.62
C VAL A 203 -25.12 -7.59 -7.11
N PHE A 204 -25.70 -8.73 -7.45
CA PHE A 204 -25.95 -9.16 -8.82
C PHE A 204 -27.43 -9.16 -9.12
N GLU A 205 -27.78 -8.83 -10.37
CA GLU A 205 -29.11 -9.01 -10.95
C GLU A 205 -28.98 -9.95 -12.14
N ARG A 206 -29.98 -10.84 -12.31
CA ARG A 206 -30.05 -11.73 -13.47
C ARG A 206 -30.98 -11.13 -14.53
N HIS A 207 -30.43 -10.89 -15.70
CA HIS A 207 -31.13 -10.38 -16.86
C HIS A 207 -30.98 -11.36 -18.03
N GLU A 208 -32.11 -11.84 -18.55
CA GLU A 208 -32.13 -12.80 -19.67
C GLU A 208 -31.27 -14.07 -19.41
N GLY A 209 -31.26 -14.55 -18.16
CA GLY A 209 -30.49 -15.71 -17.74
C GLY A 209 -28.99 -15.45 -17.51
N ILE A 210 -28.54 -14.21 -17.53
CA ILE A 210 -27.13 -13.84 -17.29
C ILE A 210 -27.04 -12.94 -16.05
N TRP A 211 -26.18 -13.30 -15.12
CA TRP A 211 -25.88 -12.48 -13.94
C TRP A 211 -25.01 -11.29 -14.30
N ARG A 212 -25.30 -10.11 -13.74
CA ARG A 212 -24.53 -8.87 -13.89
C ARG A 212 -24.40 -8.14 -12.57
N THR A 213 -23.28 -7.51 -12.33
CA THR A 213 -23.00 -6.71 -11.15
C THR A 213 -23.86 -5.43 -11.17
N ALA A 214 -24.78 -5.29 -10.20
CA ALA A 214 -25.64 -4.10 -10.02
C ALA A 214 -25.07 -3.16 -8.95
N PHE A 215 -24.40 -3.70 -7.95
CA PHE A 215 -23.65 -2.95 -6.94
C PHE A 215 -22.23 -3.51 -6.83
N PHE A 216 -21.28 -2.62 -6.92
CA PHE A 216 -19.88 -2.91 -6.75
C PHE A 216 -19.33 -2.11 -5.56
N GLY A 217 -19.05 -2.77 -4.46
CA GLY A 217 -18.41 -2.20 -3.30
C GLY A 217 -17.13 -2.93 -2.97
N PHE A 218 -16.04 -2.20 -2.68
CA PHE A 218 -14.84 -2.80 -2.13
C PHE A 218 -14.14 -1.89 -1.15
N PHE A 219 -13.42 -2.52 -0.22
CA PHE A 219 -12.56 -1.87 0.74
C PHE A 219 -11.15 -2.39 0.51
N ASN A 220 -10.28 -1.52 0.04
CA ASN A 220 -8.88 -1.87 -0.11
C ASN A 220 -8.24 -1.95 1.28
N LEU A 221 -7.92 -3.16 1.71
CA LEU A 221 -7.34 -3.44 3.02
C LEU A 221 -5.83 -3.27 3.05
N ASN A 222 -5.27 -2.42 2.21
CA ASN A 222 -3.83 -2.13 2.17
C ASN A 222 -3.28 -1.53 3.47
N PHE A 223 -3.79 -1.98 4.63
CA PHE A 223 -3.16 -1.71 5.92
C PHE A 223 -1.71 -2.20 5.96
N GLY A 224 -1.35 -3.13 5.08
CA GLY A 224 0.00 -3.66 4.95
C GLY A 224 0.95 -2.86 4.06
N GLN A 225 0.46 -1.90 3.28
CA GLN A 225 1.28 -1.02 2.43
C GLN A 225 1.51 0.37 3.08
N THR A 226 1.51 0.44 4.39
CA THR A 226 2.10 1.61 5.04
C THR A 226 3.59 1.61 4.71
N ASP A 227 4.16 2.77 4.38
CA ASP A 227 5.62 2.94 4.27
C ASP A 227 6.33 2.64 5.60
N ALA A 228 5.56 2.52 6.69
CA ALA A 228 6.03 2.07 7.98
C ALA A 228 6.10 0.54 8.05
N PRO A 229 7.20 -0.03 8.54
CA PRO A 229 7.28 -1.45 8.84
C PRO A 229 6.18 -1.89 9.80
N LEU A 230 5.51 -2.99 9.46
CA LEU A 230 4.39 -3.54 10.21
C LEU A 230 4.53 -5.06 10.31
N TRP A 231 4.47 -5.57 11.54
CA TRP A 231 4.47 -7.00 11.85
C TRP A 231 3.20 -7.35 12.59
N GLU A 232 2.49 -8.38 12.15
CA GLU A 232 1.49 -9.08 12.96
C GLU A 232 2.19 -10.21 13.71
N ILE A 233 2.03 -10.25 15.02
CA ILE A 233 2.69 -11.22 15.88
C ILE A 233 1.67 -11.96 16.76
N ASP A 234 2.03 -13.12 17.26
CA ASP A 234 1.28 -13.78 18.33
C ASP A 234 1.68 -13.27 19.73
N SER A 235 0.99 -13.76 20.76
CA SER A 235 1.27 -13.41 22.17
C SER A 235 2.66 -13.81 22.65
N THR A 236 3.39 -14.62 21.90
CA THR A 236 4.79 -15.03 22.19
C THR A 236 5.81 -14.20 21.41
N GLY A 237 5.36 -13.25 20.59
CA GLY A 237 6.19 -12.43 19.71
C GLY A 237 6.59 -13.11 18.40
N THR A 238 5.99 -14.28 18.07
CA THR A 238 6.23 -14.95 16.79
C THR A 238 5.57 -14.17 15.68
N VAL A 239 6.31 -13.90 14.60
CA VAL A 239 5.79 -13.18 13.42
C VAL A 239 4.85 -14.09 12.66
N ILE A 240 3.58 -13.70 12.60
CA ILE A 240 2.53 -14.37 11.82
C ILE A 240 2.52 -13.84 10.40
N TRP A 241 2.68 -12.52 10.27
CA TRP A 241 2.68 -11.82 9.00
C TRP A 241 3.52 -10.54 9.10
N GLN A 242 4.03 -10.06 7.97
CA GLN A 242 4.74 -8.80 7.86
C GLN A 242 4.51 -8.15 6.50
N ASN A 243 4.50 -6.81 6.49
CA ASN A 243 4.38 -6.07 5.23
C ASN A 243 5.73 -5.97 4.49
N PRO A 244 5.73 -5.58 3.20
CA PRO A 244 6.96 -5.40 2.43
C PRO A 244 7.96 -4.43 3.07
N ALA A 245 7.48 -3.32 3.68
CA ALA A 245 8.35 -2.37 4.37
C ALA A 245 9.08 -3.01 5.56
N ALA A 246 8.41 -3.90 6.31
CA ALA A 246 9.01 -4.68 7.38
C ALA A 246 10.07 -5.66 6.86
N SER A 247 9.81 -6.32 5.72
CA SER A 247 10.77 -7.21 5.08
C SER A 247 12.03 -6.47 4.64
N ILE A 248 11.86 -5.28 4.03
CA ILE A 248 12.96 -4.40 3.62
C ILE A 248 13.75 -3.94 4.84
N TYR A 249 13.04 -3.52 5.90
CA TYR A 249 13.66 -3.09 7.15
C TYR A 249 14.52 -4.18 7.79
N LEU A 250 14.04 -5.44 7.83
CA LEU A 250 14.76 -6.58 8.38
C LEU A 250 15.97 -7.00 7.52
N ALA A 251 15.97 -6.70 6.23
CA ALA A 251 17.09 -7.00 5.35
C ALA A 251 18.31 -6.09 5.59
N GLY A 252 18.11 -4.95 6.25
CA GLY A 252 19.17 -4.03 6.66
C GLY A 252 19.77 -4.36 8.04
N GLU A 253 20.85 -3.65 8.40
CA GLU A 253 21.43 -3.68 9.76
C GLU A 253 20.69 -2.71 10.69
N ASN A 254 19.38 -2.90 10.82
CA ASN A 254 18.50 -2.05 11.64
C ASN A 254 18.35 -2.60 13.07
N GLU A 255 17.56 -1.91 13.91
CA GLU A 255 17.42 -2.18 15.34
C GLU A 255 16.68 -3.49 15.65
N ALA A 256 16.01 -4.09 14.65
CA ALA A 256 15.28 -5.35 14.81
C ALA A 256 15.77 -6.47 13.89
N ALA A 257 15.46 -7.69 14.27
CA ALA A 257 15.67 -8.90 13.49
C ALA A 257 14.59 -9.94 13.82
N VAL A 258 14.35 -10.87 12.91
CA VAL A 258 13.56 -12.08 13.22
C VAL A 258 14.51 -13.22 13.54
N ARG A 259 14.45 -13.72 14.80
CA ARG A 259 15.26 -14.84 15.27
C ARG A 259 14.36 -15.97 15.77
N ALA A 260 14.54 -17.16 15.24
CA ALA A 260 13.68 -18.32 15.52
C ALA A 260 12.18 -18.02 15.32
N GLY A 261 11.83 -17.26 14.27
CA GLY A 261 10.46 -16.86 13.96
C GLY A 261 9.91 -15.72 14.82
N LYS A 262 10.64 -15.21 15.79
CA LYS A 262 10.18 -14.12 16.68
C LYS A 262 10.80 -12.79 16.32
N LEU A 263 10.01 -11.73 16.40
CA LEU A 263 10.49 -10.36 16.30
C LEU A 263 11.32 -10.03 17.55
N ARG A 264 12.54 -9.59 17.35
CA ARG A 264 13.52 -9.30 18.38
C ARG A 264 14.21 -7.98 18.10
N MET A 265 14.52 -7.23 19.16
CA MET A 265 15.41 -6.09 19.04
C MET A 265 16.86 -6.52 19.12
N ARG A 266 17.77 -5.78 18.48
CA ARG A 266 19.22 -6.03 18.58
C ARG A 266 19.79 -5.60 19.91
N ASP A 267 19.30 -4.47 20.44
CA ASP A 267 19.60 -4.02 21.79
C ASP A 267 18.86 -4.88 22.82
N GLN A 268 19.57 -5.40 23.81
CA GLN A 268 19.01 -6.31 24.81
C GLN A 268 17.94 -5.65 25.66
N GLN A 269 18.13 -4.38 26.07
CA GLN A 269 17.18 -3.67 26.92
C GLN A 269 15.89 -3.37 26.16
N ALA A 270 15.99 -3.01 24.86
CA ALA A 270 14.84 -2.81 24.00
C ALA A 270 14.10 -4.13 23.75
N ASP A 271 14.83 -5.25 23.60
CA ASP A 271 14.23 -6.58 23.41
C ASP A 271 13.45 -7.04 24.65
N GLU A 272 13.99 -6.85 25.83
CA GLU A 272 13.30 -7.12 27.09
C GLU A 272 12.04 -6.27 27.25
N LYS A 273 12.12 -4.97 26.94
CA LYS A 273 10.96 -4.07 26.93
C LYS A 273 9.89 -4.46 25.92
N LEU A 274 10.29 -4.90 24.72
CA LEU A 274 9.35 -5.38 23.71
C LEU A 274 8.61 -6.62 24.22
N ALA A 275 9.33 -7.60 24.75
CA ALA A 275 8.75 -8.83 25.29
C ALA A 275 7.81 -8.56 26.48
N GLU A 276 8.21 -7.67 27.41
CA GLU A 276 7.37 -7.24 28.52
C GLU A 276 6.10 -6.53 28.03
N THR A 277 6.23 -5.66 27.03
CA THR A 277 5.11 -4.92 26.47
C THR A 277 4.12 -5.85 25.76
N ILE A 278 4.59 -6.85 25.02
CA ILE A 278 3.74 -7.88 24.40
C ILE A 278 2.96 -8.64 25.47
N THR A 279 3.64 -9.11 26.50
CA THR A 279 3.00 -9.82 27.62
C THR A 279 1.95 -8.94 28.29
N ARG A 280 2.31 -7.71 28.63
CA ARG A 280 1.41 -6.77 29.32
C ARG A 280 0.18 -6.41 28.51
N ILE A 281 0.32 -6.17 27.21
CA ILE A 281 -0.83 -5.83 26.35
C ILE A 281 -1.75 -7.02 26.15
N THR A 282 -1.18 -8.25 26.10
CA THR A 282 -1.92 -9.50 25.99
C THR A 282 -2.70 -9.77 27.28
N ASP A 283 -2.10 -9.62 28.44
CA ASP A 283 -2.77 -9.82 29.72
C ASP A 283 -3.94 -8.86 29.94
N LEU A 284 -3.84 -7.63 29.42
CA LEU A 284 -4.91 -6.64 29.50
C LEU A 284 -6.09 -6.96 28.57
N ASP A 285 -5.90 -7.78 27.54
CA ASP A 285 -6.94 -8.09 26.54
C ASP A 285 -7.92 -9.18 27.03
N TYR A 286 -7.59 -9.94 28.06
CA TYR A 286 -8.42 -11.01 28.61
C TYR A 286 -9.75 -10.54 29.26
N GLY A 287 -10.02 -9.26 29.36
CA GLY A 287 -11.17 -8.77 30.14
C GLY A 287 -12.12 -7.77 29.48
N LEU A 288 -11.80 -7.14 28.35
CA LEU A 288 -12.63 -6.05 27.80
C LEU A 288 -12.62 -6.04 26.28
N LEU A 289 -13.76 -6.41 25.72
CA LEU A 289 -14.16 -6.33 24.31
C LEU A 289 -13.61 -5.13 23.51
N SER A 290 -12.94 -5.43 22.39
CA SER A 290 -12.85 -4.65 21.14
C SER A 290 -12.42 -3.18 21.19
N ARG A 291 -11.55 -2.74 22.10
CA ARG A 291 -10.94 -1.41 21.99
C ARG A 291 -9.47 -1.53 21.58
N ARG A 292 -9.11 -0.78 20.52
CA ARG A 292 -7.72 -0.59 20.14
C ARG A 292 -6.91 -0.09 21.33
N ARG A 293 -5.83 -0.81 21.65
CA ARG A 293 -4.85 -0.43 22.67
C ARG A 293 -3.49 -0.34 22.02
N SER A 294 -2.70 0.63 22.43
CA SER A 294 -1.34 0.77 21.95
C SER A 294 -0.40 1.10 23.11
N MET A 295 0.73 0.43 23.13
CA MET A 295 1.78 0.65 24.13
C MET A 295 3.10 0.97 23.43
N PRO A 296 3.82 2.04 23.85
CA PRO A 296 5.10 2.41 23.26
C PRO A 296 6.22 1.56 23.84
N VAL A 297 7.20 1.26 22.98
CA VAL A 297 8.52 0.75 23.34
C VAL A 297 9.54 1.76 22.82
N VAL A 298 10.27 2.40 23.72
CA VAL A 298 11.32 3.36 23.36
C VAL A 298 12.59 2.59 23.06
N VAL A 299 13.11 2.75 21.86
CA VAL A 299 14.36 2.13 21.41
C VAL A 299 15.39 3.25 21.23
N ASP A 300 16.51 3.11 21.90
CA ASP A 300 17.63 4.03 21.76
C ASP A 300 18.35 3.75 20.43
N SER A 301 18.45 4.75 19.57
CA SER A 301 19.07 4.64 18.26
C SER A 301 20.56 5.04 18.25
N GLY A 302 21.17 5.30 19.44
CA GLY A 302 22.58 5.66 19.60
C GLY A 302 22.84 7.16 19.77
N TYR A 303 24.10 7.54 19.93
CA TYR A 303 24.56 8.83 20.46
C TYR A 303 24.13 10.08 19.71
N ASP A 304 23.70 10.01 18.47
CA ASP A 304 23.35 11.21 17.67
C ASP A 304 21.99 11.11 16.96
N LEU A 305 21.19 10.10 17.31
CA LEU A 305 19.87 9.91 16.70
C LEU A 305 18.77 10.04 17.75
N PRO A 306 17.62 10.64 17.43
CA PRO A 306 16.48 10.66 18.34
C PRO A 306 16.00 9.22 18.61
N ALA A 307 15.65 8.94 19.87
CA ALA A 307 15.08 7.67 20.25
C ALA A 307 13.85 7.34 19.37
N MET A 308 13.80 6.12 18.87
CA MET A 308 12.70 5.63 18.08
C MET A 308 11.61 5.07 18.96
N VAL A 309 10.36 5.39 18.67
CA VAL A 309 9.21 4.85 19.41
C VAL A 309 8.54 3.77 18.58
N TRP A 310 8.61 2.53 19.05
CA TRP A 310 7.88 1.40 18.51
C TRP A 310 6.54 1.28 19.23
N TRP A 311 5.53 0.82 18.51
CA TRP A 311 4.19 0.66 19.04
C TRP A 311 3.78 -0.80 18.96
N VAL A 312 3.38 -1.38 20.08
CA VAL A 312 2.65 -2.65 20.14
C VAL A 312 1.17 -2.31 20.24
N ILE A 313 0.39 -2.77 19.29
CA ILE A 313 -1.03 -2.45 19.13
C ILE A 313 -1.83 -3.75 19.21
N ALA A 314 -2.81 -3.80 20.13
CA ALA A 314 -3.79 -4.86 20.22
C ALA A 314 -5.14 -4.34 19.71
N GLU A 315 -5.70 -4.98 18.71
CA GLU A 315 -7.00 -4.62 18.13
C GLU A 315 -7.66 -5.86 17.51
N ASN A 316 -8.93 -6.10 17.82
CA ASN A 316 -9.73 -7.21 17.28
C ASN A 316 -9.05 -8.59 17.39
N GLY A 317 -8.38 -8.86 18.53
CA GLY A 317 -7.67 -10.12 18.78
C GLY A 317 -6.35 -10.28 18.02
N LYS A 318 -5.86 -9.22 17.37
CA LYS A 318 -4.57 -9.19 16.68
C LYS A 318 -3.58 -8.32 17.42
N LEU A 319 -2.33 -8.74 17.43
CA LEU A 319 -1.20 -7.95 17.91
C LEU A 319 -0.37 -7.48 16.72
N THR A 320 -0.13 -6.17 16.66
CA THR A 320 0.64 -5.56 15.60
C THR A 320 1.78 -4.75 16.20
N VAL A 321 2.97 -4.84 15.61
CA VAL A 321 4.13 -4.03 15.96
C VAL A 321 4.48 -3.13 14.79
N THR A 322 4.67 -1.84 15.06
CA THR A 322 5.04 -0.84 14.04
C THR A 322 5.80 0.32 14.68
N PHE A 323 6.43 1.14 13.88
CA PHE A 323 7.01 2.41 14.33
C PHE A 323 6.86 3.46 13.23
N ASN A 324 6.89 4.75 13.61
CA ASN A 324 6.93 5.85 12.65
C ASN A 324 8.32 5.90 12.01
N ASN A 325 8.37 5.75 10.70
CA ASN A 325 9.58 5.96 9.93
C ASN A 325 9.54 7.32 9.21
N GLN A 326 10.69 7.75 8.73
CA GLN A 326 10.85 9.04 8.04
C GLN A 326 9.91 9.20 6.82
N PRO A 327 9.68 8.19 5.96
CA PRO A 327 8.72 8.29 4.85
C PRO A 327 7.30 8.65 5.29
N LEU A 328 6.82 8.09 6.39
CA LEU A 328 5.49 8.44 6.91
C LEU A 328 5.43 9.90 7.41
N LEU A 329 6.51 10.38 8.03
CA LEU A 329 6.63 11.77 8.46
C LEU A 329 6.61 12.72 7.26
N LEU A 330 7.37 12.40 6.20
CA LEU A 330 7.41 13.19 4.97
C LEU A 330 6.06 13.23 4.27
N ALA A 331 5.35 12.09 4.14
CA ALA A 331 4.01 12.05 3.57
C ALA A 331 3.01 12.93 4.34
N ARG A 332 3.10 12.95 5.67
CA ARG A 332 2.29 13.87 6.51
C ARG A 332 2.63 15.33 6.26
N LEU A 333 3.92 15.66 6.10
CA LEU A 333 4.35 17.01 5.81
C LEU A 333 3.93 17.47 4.42
N ASP A 334 3.94 16.58 3.42
CA ASP A 334 3.42 16.85 2.08
C ASP A 334 1.91 17.16 2.13
N THR A 335 1.14 16.34 2.86
CA THR A 335 -0.29 16.58 3.10
C THR A 335 -0.54 17.91 3.81
N ALA A 336 0.25 18.21 4.86
CA ALA A 336 0.16 19.48 5.57
C ALA A 336 0.53 20.67 4.68
N ALA A 337 1.55 20.54 3.85
CA ALA A 337 1.95 21.58 2.89
C ALA A 337 0.82 21.91 1.91
N GLY A 338 0.14 20.89 1.39
CA GLY A 338 -1.04 21.03 0.54
C GLY A 338 -2.20 21.72 1.29
N ALA A 339 -2.52 21.22 2.49
CA ALA A 339 -3.64 21.73 3.31
C ALA A 339 -3.47 23.19 3.71
N PHE A 340 -2.25 23.63 4.04
CA PHE A 340 -1.96 25.01 4.42
C PHE A 340 -1.49 25.88 3.24
N GLY A 341 -1.44 25.35 2.02
CA GLY A 341 -1.03 26.09 0.82
C GLY A 341 0.42 26.59 0.89
N LEU A 342 1.33 25.79 1.45
CA LEU A 342 2.74 26.14 1.51
C LEU A 342 3.37 26.06 0.12
N SER A 343 4.24 27.06 -0.21
CA SER A 343 5.03 26.97 -1.44
C SER A 343 6.13 25.90 -1.28
N PRO A 344 6.73 25.39 -2.38
CA PRO A 344 7.82 24.41 -2.30
C PRO A 344 8.98 24.84 -1.40
N ALA A 345 9.38 26.12 -1.43
CA ALA A 345 10.42 26.65 -0.54
C ALA A 345 9.97 26.71 0.93
N GLN A 346 8.70 27.05 1.18
CA GLN A 346 8.11 27.04 2.52
C GLN A 346 7.98 25.60 3.06
N HIS A 347 7.62 24.65 2.21
CA HIS A 347 7.55 23.23 2.58
C HIS A 347 8.94 22.72 3.00
N ARG A 348 9.98 22.89 2.19
CA ARG A 348 11.34 22.47 2.56
C ARG A 348 11.83 23.11 3.87
N LEU A 349 11.58 24.41 4.07
CA LEU A 349 11.91 25.07 5.32
C LEU A 349 11.14 24.47 6.51
N ALA A 350 9.84 24.22 6.35
CA ALA A 350 9.01 23.61 7.38
C ALA A 350 9.49 22.20 7.73
N THR A 351 9.85 21.38 6.73
CA THR A 351 10.42 20.04 6.92
C THR A 351 11.72 20.11 7.72
N ALA A 352 12.64 21.00 7.36
CA ALA A 352 13.89 21.17 8.10
C ALA A 352 13.65 21.54 9.58
N LEU A 353 12.65 22.38 9.86
CA LEU A 353 12.30 22.74 11.23
C LEU A 353 11.65 21.59 12.01
N VAL A 354 10.87 20.73 11.33
CA VAL A 354 10.30 19.52 11.93
C VAL A 354 11.39 18.50 12.27
N ASP A 355 12.43 18.41 11.44
CA ASP A 355 13.62 17.59 11.68
C ASP A 355 14.54 18.15 12.78
N GLY A 356 14.13 19.24 13.44
CA GLY A 356 14.88 19.86 14.51
C GLY A 356 16.06 20.73 14.06
N ILE A 357 16.21 21.00 12.76
CA ILE A 357 17.28 21.82 12.22
C ILE A 357 17.04 23.28 12.62
N ALA A 358 18.08 23.94 13.13
CA ALA A 358 17.99 25.35 13.47
C ALA A 358 17.73 26.22 12.22
N LEU A 359 16.97 27.31 12.38
CA LEU A 359 16.59 28.17 11.25
C LEU A 359 17.78 28.70 10.46
N ALA A 360 18.92 28.96 11.15
CA ALA A 360 20.15 29.41 10.50
C ALA A 360 20.74 28.35 9.58
N ASP A 361 20.80 27.10 10.06
CA ASP A 361 21.34 25.96 9.31
C ASP A 361 20.39 25.57 8.16
N ALA A 362 19.08 25.70 8.37
CA ALA A 362 18.09 25.52 7.32
C ALA A 362 18.23 26.60 6.22
N ALA A 363 18.49 27.85 6.57
CA ALA A 363 18.74 28.91 5.62
C ALA A 363 20.00 28.64 4.78
N GLU A 364 21.08 28.20 5.42
CA GLU A 364 22.32 27.83 4.72
C GLU A 364 22.11 26.65 3.74
N ARG A 365 21.37 25.60 4.14
CA ARG A 365 21.03 24.47 3.27
C ARG A 365 20.23 24.87 2.05
N GLU A 366 19.29 25.78 2.22
CA GLU A 366 18.47 26.32 1.12
C GLU A 366 19.17 27.40 0.28
N GLY A 367 20.39 27.79 0.63
CA GLY A 367 21.15 28.81 -0.08
C GLY A 367 20.53 30.21 0.01
N VAL A 368 19.82 30.53 1.12
CA VAL A 368 19.18 31.83 1.35
C VAL A 368 19.74 32.52 2.59
N SER A 369 19.55 33.83 2.66
CA SER A 369 19.94 34.56 3.87
C SER A 369 19.05 34.24 5.06
N LEU A 370 19.58 34.34 6.28
CA LEU A 370 18.78 34.15 7.50
C LEU A 370 17.58 35.11 7.56
N SER A 371 17.72 36.36 7.02
CA SER A 371 16.60 37.32 6.94
C SER A 371 15.49 36.81 6.01
N THR A 372 15.86 36.19 4.89
CA THR A 372 14.90 35.56 3.96
C THR A 372 14.20 34.40 4.62
N ALA A 373 14.94 33.51 5.31
CA ALA A 373 14.37 32.39 6.04
C ALA A 373 13.40 32.83 7.14
N LYS A 374 13.74 33.90 7.91
CA LYS A 374 12.83 34.50 8.90
C LYS A 374 11.55 35.02 8.25
N THR A 375 11.64 35.67 7.10
CA THR A 375 10.47 36.15 6.37
C THR A 375 9.60 35.01 5.86
N GLN A 376 10.21 33.93 5.36
CA GLN A 376 9.48 32.73 4.94
C GLN A 376 8.82 32.05 6.13
N LEU A 377 9.50 31.93 7.26
CA LEU A 377 8.94 31.35 8.48
C LEU A 377 7.73 32.15 8.98
N GLN A 378 7.81 33.49 8.95
CA GLN A 378 6.66 34.32 9.31
C GLN A 378 5.45 34.05 8.40
N ARG A 379 5.66 33.93 7.09
CA ARG A 379 4.61 33.60 6.12
C ARG A 379 4.03 32.21 6.36
N ILE A 380 4.84 31.25 6.78
CA ILE A 380 4.36 29.90 7.18
C ILE A 380 3.48 30.04 8.44
N PHE A 381 3.93 30.80 9.45
CA PHE A 381 3.13 31.07 10.65
C PHE A 381 1.77 31.67 10.33
N ASP A 382 1.72 32.63 9.43
CA ASP A 382 0.48 33.29 9.02
C ASP A 382 -0.46 32.32 8.29
N LYS A 383 0.07 31.45 7.42
CA LYS A 383 -0.72 30.44 6.69
C LYS A 383 -1.26 29.33 7.59
N VAL A 384 -0.46 28.89 8.57
CA VAL A 384 -0.82 27.81 9.49
C VAL A 384 -1.65 28.35 10.69
N GLY A 385 -1.66 29.67 10.90
CA GLY A 385 -2.39 30.30 12.00
C GLY A 385 -1.70 30.13 13.36
N VAL A 386 -0.35 30.05 13.40
CA VAL A 386 0.44 29.87 14.61
C VAL A 386 1.43 31.01 14.81
N ARG A 387 2.05 31.11 15.98
CA ARG A 387 2.98 32.22 16.30
C ARG A 387 4.35 31.77 16.78
N THR A 388 4.56 30.45 16.95
CA THR A 388 5.82 29.91 17.47
C THR A 388 6.22 28.66 16.68
N GLN A 389 7.53 28.40 16.60
CA GLN A 389 8.04 27.20 15.93
C GLN A 389 7.52 25.90 16.56
N PRO A 390 7.46 25.71 17.89
CA PRO A 390 6.85 24.52 18.48
C PRO A 390 5.37 24.35 18.12
N ALA A 391 4.61 25.45 18.03
CA ALA A 391 3.22 25.41 17.61
C ALA A 391 3.09 25.04 16.12
N LEU A 392 4.01 25.52 15.26
CA LEU A 392 4.10 25.14 13.87
C LEU A 392 4.36 23.64 13.71
N VAL A 393 5.39 23.13 14.36
CA VAL A 393 5.74 21.70 14.31
C VAL A 393 4.55 20.86 14.75
N ARG A 394 3.91 21.21 15.86
CA ARG A 394 2.70 20.52 16.33
C ARG A 394 1.56 20.56 15.31
N ALA A 395 1.31 21.70 14.67
CA ALA A 395 0.24 21.86 13.70
C ALA A 395 0.50 21.02 12.44
N LEU A 396 1.73 21.03 11.92
CA LEU A 396 2.12 20.24 10.74
C LEU A 396 2.01 18.73 10.99
N LEU A 397 2.44 18.27 12.17
CA LEU A 397 2.38 16.85 12.55
C LEU A 397 0.97 16.38 12.94
N ALA A 398 0.06 17.31 13.28
CA ALA A 398 -1.34 17.01 13.59
C ALA A 398 -2.21 16.81 12.35
N VAL A 399 -1.72 17.19 11.15
CA VAL A 399 -2.42 16.90 9.90
C VAL A 399 -2.30 15.39 9.67
N THR A 400 -3.36 14.68 10.02
CA THR A 400 -3.54 13.27 9.67
C THR A 400 -4.59 13.23 8.57
N GLU A 401 -4.38 12.43 7.55
CA GLU A 401 -5.48 12.02 6.72
C GLU A 401 -6.53 11.42 7.66
N ARG A 402 -7.74 11.94 7.64
CA ARG A 402 -8.84 11.32 8.40
C ARG A 402 -9.09 9.96 7.76
N ASN A 403 -8.73 8.90 8.49
CA ASN A 403 -9.19 7.54 8.22
C ASN A 403 -10.71 7.46 8.29
#